data_24a9570a7947ddfb0fbd7751ebbd0aa1
#
_entry.id   24a9570a7947ddfb0fbd7751ebbd0aa1
#
_cell.length_a   1.000
_cell.length_b   1.000
_cell.length_c   1.000
_cell.angle_alpha   90.00
_cell.angle_beta   90.00
_cell.angle_gamma   90.00
#
_symmetry.space_group_name_H-M   'P 1'
#
loop_
_entity.id
_entity.type
_entity.pdbx_description
1 polymer ?
#
loop_
_entity_poly.entity_id
_entity_poly.type
_entity_poly.pdbx_seq_one_letter_code
_entity_poly.pdbx_strand_id
1 'polypeptide(L)'
;MKKSVLSAVVLSGPLLCAQAQAQLSPLGMWTPIDEASGKPSAEIVISTNAAGTLSGVIQKTWIVAPGASAACDKCTDDRKGKPTQGMEIIRGGKKLDGKDVWEGGKILDPNDGKEFSVRFTPIDGGKKMEVRGYIGSPMLGKTQTWVRVDK
;
A
#
# COMPACT_ATOMS: atom_id res chain seq x y z
N MET A 1 57.51 22.24 45.61
CA MET A 1 56.29 22.73 44.95
C MET A 1 56.01 21.81 43.77
N LYS A 2 55.05 20.88 43.89
CA LYS A 2 54.69 19.96 42.83
C LYS A 2 53.43 20.51 42.16
N LYS A 3 53.53 20.89 40.89
CA LYS A 3 52.38 21.31 40.08
C LYS A 3 51.78 20.05 39.39
N SER A 4 50.61 19.64 39.86
CA SER A 4 49.81 18.59 39.19
C SER A 4 49.06 19.19 38.01
N VAL A 5 49.34 18.70 36.81
CA VAL A 5 48.62 19.04 35.61
C VAL A 5 47.50 17.99 35.43
N LEU A 6 46.24 18.40 35.61
CA LEU A 6 45.09 17.60 35.26
C LEU A 6 44.88 17.65 33.75
N SER A 7 45.10 16.53 33.08
CA SER A 7 44.70 16.33 31.67
C SER A 7 43.23 15.96 31.62
N ALA A 8 42.41 16.84 31.05
CA ALA A 8 41.01 16.54 30.74
C ALA A 8 40.95 15.75 29.43
N VAL A 9 40.56 14.51 29.53
CA VAL A 9 40.25 13.67 28.35
C VAL A 9 38.82 13.96 27.93
N VAL A 10 38.67 14.65 26.79
CA VAL A 10 37.40 14.86 26.14
C VAL A 10 37.07 13.59 25.31
N LEU A 11 36.15 12.76 25.79
CA LEU A 11 35.60 11.67 25.03
C LEU A 11 34.56 12.21 24.03
N SER A 12 34.99 12.43 22.80
CA SER A 12 34.08 12.66 21.67
C SER A 12 33.52 11.31 21.21
N GLY A 13 32.35 10.96 21.70
CA GLY A 13 31.61 9.79 21.21
C GLY A 13 31.03 10.07 19.81
N PRO A 14 31.07 9.09 18.89
CA PRO A 14 30.43 9.28 17.59
C PRO A 14 28.89 9.33 17.74
N LEU A 15 28.27 10.40 17.26
CA LEU A 15 26.83 10.46 17.06
C LEU A 15 26.48 9.42 15.96
N LEU A 16 25.95 8.29 16.36
CA LEU A 16 25.30 7.35 15.46
C LEU A 16 23.99 8.01 15.00
N CYS A 17 24.03 8.67 13.84
CA CYS A 17 22.81 9.00 13.12
C CYS A 17 22.13 7.68 12.72
N ALA A 18 21.12 7.26 13.48
CA ALA A 18 20.23 6.19 13.07
C ALA A 18 19.51 6.67 11.80
N GLN A 19 19.95 6.22 10.65
CA GLN A 19 19.24 6.41 9.40
C GLN A 19 17.96 5.56 9.51
N ALA A 20 16.81 6.23 9.64
CA ALA A 20 15.52 5.60 9.49
C ALA A 20 15.44 5.05 8.06
N GLN A 21 15.72 3.76 7.90
CA GLN A 21 15.51 3.08 6.64
C GLN A 21 14.00 3.10 6.37
N ALA A 22 13.61 3.73 5.26
CA ALA A 22 12.23 3.70 4.81
C ALA A 22 11.82 2.23 4.65
N GLN A 23 10.87 1.80 5.49
CA GLN A 23 10.45 0.40 5.50
C GLN A 23 9.66 0.12 4.23
N LEU A 24 10.17 -0.77 3.38
CA LEU A 24 9.46 -1.25 2.20
C LEU A 24 8.27 -2.12 2.66
N SER A 25 7.10 -1.50 2.75
CA SER A 25 5.88 -2.13 3.26
C SER A 25 4.67 -1.63 2.47
N PRO A 26 3.69 -2.49 2.15
CA PRO A 26 2.44 -2.08 1.55
C PRO A 26 1.49 -1.42 2.55
N LEU A 27 1.78 -1.45 3.84
CA LEU A 27 0.92 -0.85 4.87
C LEU A 27 0.92 0.68 4.79
N GLY A 28 -0.21 1.28 5.07
CA GLY A 28 -0.41 2.72 5.07
C GLY A 28 -1.45 3.20 4.07
N MET A 29 -1.47 4.50 3.81
CA MET A 29 -2.42 5.13 2.91
C MET A 29 -1.81 5.31 1.52
N TRP A 30 -2.57 4.94 0.51
CA TRP A 30 -2.15 4.93 -0.88
C TRP A 30 -3.18 5.57 -1.79
N THR A 31 -2.69 6.18 -2.84
CA THR A 31 -3.50 6.81 -3.87
C THR A 31 -3.20 6.17 -5.21
N PRO A 32 -4.13 5.38 -5.78
CA PRO A 32 -4.05 4.97 -7.18
C PRO A 32 -4.06 6.18 -8.10
N ILE A 33 -3.22 6.15 -9.13
CA ILE A 33 -3.20 7.16 -10.17
C ILE A 33 -3.96 6.63 -11.38
N ASP A 34 -4.97 7.36 -11.79
CA ASP A 34 -5.74 7.07 -13.01
C ASP A 34 -4.86 7.27 -14.24
N GLU A 35 -4.70 6.23 -15.05
CA GLU A 35 -3.79 6.24 -16.20
C GLU A 35 -4.21 7.21 -17.30
N ALA A 36 -5.52 7.45 -17.45
CA ALA A 36 -6.04 8.31 -18.51
C ALA A 36 -5.85 9.80 -18.18
N SER A 37 -6.08 10.17 -16.92
CA SER A 37 -6.04 11.56 -16.49
C SER A 37 -4.74 11.94 -15.76
N GLY A 38 -3.95 10.96 -15.29
CA GLY A 38 -2.79 11.18 -14.45
C GLY A 38 -3.13 11.69 -13.04
N LYS A 39 -4.40 11.65 -12.65
CA LYS A 39 -4.89 12.21 -11.39
C LYS A 39 -5.14 11.12 -10.33
N PRO A 40 -5.08 11.47 -9.05
CA PRO A 40 -5.52 10.60 -7.97
C PRO A 40 -6.97 10.16 -8.18
N SER A 41 -7.25 8.86 -8.03
CA SER A 41 -8.61 8.30 -8.21
C SER A 41 -9.29 7.95 -6.90
N ALA A 42 -8.54 7.57 -5.89
CA ALA A 42 -9.05 7.17 -4.59
C ALA A 42 -7.98 7.30 -3.50
N GLU A 43 -8.38 7.23 -2.24
CA GLU A 43 -7.51 6.93 -1.09
C GLU A 43 -7.85 5.53 -0.58
N ILE A 44 -6.84 4.69 -0.42
CA ILE A 44 -6.97 3.32 0.06
C ILE A 44 -6.02 3.13 1.24
N VAL A 45 -6.55 2.69 2.37
CA VAL A 45 -5.74 2.31 3.53
C VAL A 45 -5.52 0.81 3.52
N ILE A 46 -4.26 0.40 3.50
CA ILE A 46 -3.85 -1.00 3.65
C ILE A 46 -3.36 -1.23 5.08
N SER A 47 -3.91 -2.21 5.74
CA SER A 47 -3.56 -2.65 7.08
C SER A 47 -3.39 -4.17 7.13
N THR A 48 -2.92 -4.69 8.25
CA THR A 48 -2.89 -6.13 8.53
C THR A 48 -4.09 -6.49 9.39
N ASN A 49 -4.83 -7.51 8.98
CA ASN A 49 -5.94 -8.07 9.75
C ASN A 49 -5.47 -9.04 10.84
N ALA A 50 -6.40 -9.56 11.66
CA ALA A 50 -6.10 -10.49 12.75
C ALA A 50 -5.41 -11.80 12.29
N ALA A 51 -5.61 -12.21 11.03
CA ALA A 51 -4.96 -13.39 10.43
C ALA A 51 -3.54 -13.09 9.93
N GLY A 52 -3.03 -11.86 10.09
CA GLY A 52 -1.71 -11.45 9.59
C GLY A 52 -1.65 -11.26 8.08
N THR A 53 -2.79 -11.12 7.42
CA THR A 53 -2.88 -10.86 5.98
C THR A 53 -3.33 -9.42 5.71
N LEU A 54 -3.11 -8.94 4.48
CA LEU A 54 -3.48 -7.59 4.11
C LEU A 54 -5.01 -7.42 4.00
N SER A 55 -5.46 -6.25 4.42
CA SER A 55 -6.81 -5.72 4.23
C SER A 55 -6.70 -4.30 3.71
N GLY A 56 -7.38 -3.99 2.61
CA GLY A 56 -7.36 -2.66 2.01
C GLY A 56 -8.76 -2.09 1.86
N VAL A 57 -8.97 -0.89 2.42
CA VAL A 57 -10.29 -0.24 2.49
C VAL A 57 -10.24 1.09 1.76
N ILE A 58 -11.22 1.34 0.89
CA ILE A 58 -11.41 2.65 0.24
C ILE A 58 -11.87 3.65 1.30
N GLN A 59 -11.06 4.68 1.55
CA GLN A 59 -11.42 5.79 2.44
C GLN A 59 -12.17 6.88 1.68
N LYS A 60 -11.77 7.15 0.43
CA LYS A 60 -12.33 8.21 -0.41
C LYS A 60 -12.17 7.87 -1.90
N THR A 61 -13.11 8.32 -2.69
CA THR A 61 -13.03 8.28 -4.16
C THR A 61 -13.17 9.70 -4.72
N TRP A 62 -12.38 10.04 -5.74
CA TRP A 62 -12.45 11.33 -6.45
C TRP A 62 -12.88 11.18 -7.89
N ILE A 63 -12.50 10.07 -8.52
CA ILE A 63 -12.89 9.76 -9.89
C ILE A 63 -13.90 8.63 -9.83
N VAL A 64 -15.10 8.94 -10.32
CA VAL A 64 -16.15 7.96 -10.52
C VAL A 64 -16.27 7.76 -12.03
N ALA A 65 -16.14 6.52 -12.50
CA ALA A 65 -16.29 6.21 -13.91
C ALA A 65 -17.67 6.67 -14.41
N PRO A 66 -17.79 7.17 -15.65
CA PRO A 66 -19.09 7.57 -16.21
C PRO A 66 -20.13 6.44 -16.08
N GLY A 67 -21.27 6.74 -15.45
CA GLY A 67 -22.33 5.76 -15.21
C GLY A 67 -22.07 4.78 -14.06
N ALA A 68 -20.94 4.93 -13.32
CA ALA A 68 -20.70 4.13 -12.12
C ALA A 68 -21.61 4.58 -10.97
N SER A 69 -22.11 3.61 -10.23
CA SER A 69 -22.84 3.83 -8.98
C SER A 69 -21.85 4.13 -7.83
N ALA A 70 -22.32 4.84 -6.82
CA ALA A 70 -21.59 4.99 -5.55
C ALA A 70 -21.58 3.67 -4.74
N ALA A 71 -22.24 2.64 -5.24
CA ALA A 71 -22.32 1.31 -4.64
C ALA A 71 -21.81 0.25 -5.64
N CYS A 72 -21.39 -0.91 -5.13
CA CYS A 72 -20.97 -2.02 -6.00
C CYS A 72 -22.17 -2.86 -6.46
N ASP A 73 -22.89 -2.36 -7.42
CA ASP A 73 -24.09 -3.05 -7.96
C ASP A 73 -23.75 -4.32 -8.72
N LYS A 74 -22.53 -4.42 -9.26
CA LYS A 74 -22.05 -5.57 -10.02
C LYS A 74 -21.29 -6.60 -9.19
N CYS A 75 -21.03 -6.31 -7.90
CA CYS A 75 -20.46 -7.28 -6.99
C CYS A 75 -21.38 -8.51 -6.84
N THR A 76 -20.76 -9.68 -6.65
CA THR A 76 -21.50 -10.96 -6.51
C THR A 76 -21.38 -11.57 -5.12
N ASP A 77 -20.57 -10.97 -4.25
CA ASP A 77 -20.32 -11.42 -2.88
C ASP A 77 -21.03 -10.54 -1.83
N ASP A 78 -20.51 -10.57 -0.59
CA ASP A 78 -21.01 -9.78 0.54
C ASP A 78 -20.94 -8.25 0.35
N ARG A 79 -20.23 -7.78 -0.69
CA ARG A 79 -20.09 -6.38 -1.05
C ARG A 79 -21.15 -5.86 -2.02
N LYS A 80 -22.00 -6.73 -2.53
CA LYS A 80 -23.08 -6.37 -3.49
C LYS A 80 -23.99 -5.29 -2.93
N GLY A 81 -24.16 -4.20 -3.68
CA GLY A 81 -25.01 -3.08 -3.33
C GLY A 81 -24.51 -2.22 -2.17
N LYS A 82 -23.33 -2.53 -1.62
CA LYS A 82 -22.74 -1.70 -0.56
C LYS A 82 -22.03 -0.48 -1.14
N PRO A 83 -21.99 0.63 -0.38
CA PRO A 83 -21.23 1.82 -0.77
C PRO A 83 -19.76 1.47 -1.05
N THR A 84 -19.18 2.07 -2.09
CA THR A 84 -17.75 1.90 -2.41
C THR A 84 -16.85 2.57 -1.38
N GLN A 85 -17.27 3.72 -0.84
CA GLN A 85 -16.56 4.33 0.28
C GLN A 85 -16.76 3.51 1.56
N GLY A 86 -15.66 3.16 2.23
CA GLY A 86 -15.63 2.24 3.36
C GLY A 86 -15.55 0.77 2.97
N MET A 87 -15.55 0.44 1.67
CA MET A 87 -15.51 -0.93 1.21
C MET A 87 -14.12 -1.53 1.29
N GLU A 88 -14.03 -2.75 1.82
CA GLU A 88 -12.82 -3.56 1.76
C GLU A 88 -12.67 -4.16 0.36
N ILE A 89 -11.71 -3.64 -0.40
CA ILE A 89 -11.42 -4.11 -1.75
C ILE A 89 -10.21 -5.03 -1.85
N ILE A 90 -9.32 -5.02 -0.85
CA ILE A 90 -8.17 -5.92 -0.78
C ILE A 90 -8.40 -6.90 0.37
N ARG A 91 -8.33 -8.20 0.05
CA ARG A 91 -8.48 -9.28 1.01
C ARG A 91 -7.36 -10.29 0.84
N GLY A 92 -6.61 -10.52 1.91
CA GLY A 92 -5.51 -11.46 1.92
C GLY A 92 -4.21 -10.86 1.35
N GLY A 93 -3.24 -11.72 1.15
CA GLY A 93 -1.89 -11.33 0.75
C GLY A 93 -0.92 -11.39 1.92
N LYS A 94 0.22 -12.03 1.67
CA LYS A 94 1.31 -12.20 2.64
C LYS A 94 2.63 -11.84 1.97
N LYS A 95 3.58 -11.41 2.77
CA LYS A 95 4.95 -11.18 2.31
C LYS A 95 5.55 -12.52 1.85
N LEU A 96 6.20 -12.50 0.71
CA LEU A 96 7.02 -13.62 0.25
C LEU A 96 8.34 -13.65 1.03
N ASP A 97 8.79 -14.85 1.38
CA ASP A 97 10.05 -15.01 2.09
C ASP A 97 11.23 -14.45 1.29
N GLY A 98 12.03 -13.61 1.96
CA GLY A 98 13.21 -12.98 1.38
C GLY A 98 12.97 -11.94 0.28
N LYS A 99 11.70 -11.51 0.07
CA LYS A 99 11.35 -10.52 -0.95
C LYS A 99 10.46 -9.42 -0.39
N ASP A 100 10.60 -8.20 -0.90
CA ASP A 100 9.68 -7.10 -0.58
C ASP A 100 8.48 -7.12 -1.55
N VAL A 101 7.81 -8.26 -1.59
CA VAL A 101 6.64 -8.54 -2.41
C VAL A 101 5.58 -9.21 -1.54
N TRP A 102 4.33 -8.80 -1.70
CA TRP A 102 3.15 -9.41 -1.06
C TRP A 102 2.23 -9.94 -2.14
N GLU A 103 1.82 -11.19 -2.01
CA GLU A 103 0.88 -11.82 -2.94
C GLU A 103 -0.01 -12.87 -2.26
N GLY A 104 -0.85 -13.53 -3.02
CA GLY A 104 -1.84 -14.51 -2.53
C GLY A 104 -3.14 -13.88 -2.06
N GLY A 105 -3.31 -12.56 -2.21
CA GLY A 105 -4.56 -11.86 -1.95
C GLY A 105 -5.40 -11.62 -3.20
N LYS A 106 -6.53 -10.97 -2.99
CA LYS A 106 -7.48 -10.54 -4.02
C LYS A 106 -7.71 -9.04 -3.94
N ILE A 107 -7.93 -8.42 -5.10
CA ILE A 107 -8.38 -7.03 -5.22
C ILE A 107 -9.64 -6.97 -6.07
N LEU A 108 -10.64 -6.25 -5.57
CA LEU A 108 -11.91 -6.00 -6.24
C LEU A 108 -11.87 -4.67 -6.98
N ASP A 109 -12.34 -4.65 -8.23
CA ASP A 109 -12.75 -3.41 -8.88
C ASP A 109 -14.25 -3.19 -8.63
N PRO A 110 -14.64 -2.21 -7.81
CA PRO A 110 -16.05 -1.99 -7.48
C PRO A 110 -16.88 -1.44 -8.64
N ASN A 111 -16.25 -0.93 -9.71
CA ASN A 111 -16.95 -0.39 -10.87
C ASN A 111 -17.56 -1.50 -11.74
N ASP A 112 -16.88 -2.62 -11.84
CA ASP A 112 -17.35 -3.76 -12.66
C ASP A 112 -17.63 -5.03 -11.85
N GLY A 113 -17.33 -5.02 -10.56
CA GLY A 113 -17.53 -6.15 -9.65
C GLY A 113 -16.56 -7.30 -9.85
N LYS A 114 -15.51 -7.11 -10.64
CA LYS A 114 -14.50 -8.15 -10.90
C LYS A 114 -13.44 -8.20 -9.81
N GLU A 115 -13.05 -9.41 -9.49
CA GLU A 115 -11.99 -9.68 -8.53
C GLU A 115 -10.78 -10.29 -9.23
N PHE A 116 -9.60 -9.79 -8.88
CA PHE A 116 -8.32 -10.21 -9.44
C PHE A 116 -7.43 -10.74 -8.33
N SER A 117 -6.55 -11.68 -8.66
CA SER A 117 -5.38 -11.95 -7.83
C SER A 117 -4.47 -10.72 -7.84
N VAL A 118 -3.78 -10.43 -6.73
CA VAL A 118 -3.01 -9.20 -6.61
C VAL A 118 -1.62 -9.46 -6.04
N ARG A 119 -0.67 -8.71 -6.59
CA ARG A 119 0.71 -8.60 -6.09
C ARG A 119 1.01 -7.14 -5.80
N PHE A 120 1.60 -6.89 -4.63
CA PHE A 120 2.07 -5.57 -4.20
C PHE A 120 3.58 -5.57 -4.12
N THR A 121 4.22 -4.59 -4.77
CA THR A 121 5.67 -4.41 -4.74
C THR A 121 5.97 -2.95 -4.43
N PRO A 122 6.30 -2.61 -3.17
CA PRO A 122 6.77 -1.27 -2.83
C PRO A 122 8.06 -0.95 -3.59
N ILE A 123 8.10 0.23 -4.19
CA ILE A 123 9.23 0.74 -4.98
C ILE A 123 9.58 2.17 -4.55
N ASP A 124 10.63 2.74 -5.11
CA ASP A 124 11.05 4.12 -4.85
C ASP A 124 11.18 4.42 -3.34
N GLY A 125 11.88 3.52 -2.61
CA GLY A 125 12.07 3.68 -1.16
C GLY A 125 10.77 3.61 -0.36
N GLY A 126 9.72 2.98 -0.88
CA GLY A 126 8.39 2.88 -0.26
C GLY A 126 7.47 4.07 -0.54
N LYS A 127 7.89 5.03 -1.37
CA LYS A 127 7.05 6.19 -1.77
C LYS A 127 6.01 5.81 -2.82
N LYS A 128 6.27 4.76 -3.57
CA LYS A 128 5.38 4.21 -4.59
C LYS A 128 5.21 2.71 -4.40
N MET A 129 4.16 2.18 -5.00
CA MET A 129 3.88 0.76 -5.00
C MET A 129 3.34 0.35 -6.36
N GLU A 130 3.92 -0.69 -6.94
CA GLU A 130 3.31 -1.39 -8.05
C GLU A 130 2.25 -2.34 -7.53
N VAL A 131 1.03 -2.17 -8.03
CA VAL A 131 -0.12 -3.03 -7.74
C VAL A 131 -0.49 -3.76 -9.01
N ARG A 132 -0.19 -5.05 -9.06
CA ARG A 132 -0.45 -5.89 -10.23
C ARG A 132 -1.64 -6.79 -9.98
N GLY A 133 -2.74 -6.49 -10.67
CA GLY A 133 -3.92 -7.34 -10.74
C GLY A 133 -3.81 -8.33 -11.89
N TYR A 134 -4.18 -9.61 -11.69
CA TYR A 134 -4.10 -10.64 -12.72
C TYR A 134 -5.13 -11.76 -12.50
N ILE A 135 -5.41 -12.50 -13.58
CA ILE A 135 -6.24 -13.72 -13.56
C ILE A 135 -5.34 -14.87 -13.99
N GLY A 136 -5.27 -15.92 -13.17
CA GLY A 136 -4.44 -17.10 -13.39
C GLY A 136 -2.95 -16.85 -13.13
N SER A 137 -2.23 -16.26 -14.07
CA SER A 137 -0.79 -15.98 -13.96
C SER A 137 -0.49 -14.49 -13.83
N PRO A 138 0.50 -14.08 -13.00
CA PRO A 138 0.96 -12.70 -12.95
C PRO A 138 1.42 -12.12 -14.29
N MET A 139 1.81 -12.96 -15.26
CA MET A 139 2.17 -12.53 -16.61
C MET A 139 0.99 -11.96 -17.40
N LEU A 140 -0.24 -12.39 -17.10
CA LEU A 140 -1.48 -11.98 -17.74
C LEU A 140 -2.20 -10.87 -16.97
N GLY A 141 -1.45 -9.99 -16.33
CA GLY A 141 -2.00 -8.95 -15.48
C GLY A 141 -1.74 -7.54 -15.99
N LYS A 142 -2.34 -6.57 -15.28
CA LYS A 142 -2.13 -5.14 -15.44
C LYS A 142 -1.52 -4.57 -14.16
N THR A 143 -0.53 -3.71 -14.31
CA THR A 143 0.12 -3.02 -13.19
C THR A 143 -0.36 -1.57 -13.14
N GLN A 144 -0.75 -1.13 -11.95
CA GLN A 144 -0.97 0.28 -11.63
C GLN A 144 0.11 0.75 -10.66
N THR A 145 0.47 2.02 -10.74
CA THR A 145 1.33 2.65 -9.74
C THR A 145 0.47 3.42 -8.75
N TRP A 146 0.63 3.09 -7.47
CA TRP A 146 0.02 3.81 -6.37
C TRP A 146 1.07 4.68 -5.68
N VAL A 147 0.70 5.86 -5.26
CA VAL A 147 1.58 6.80 -4.56
C VAL A 147 1.22 6.82 -3.09
N ARG A 148 2.24 6.75 -2.22
CA ARG A 148 2.02 6.84 -0.77
C ARG A 148 1.56 8.24 -0.38
N VAL A 149 0.56 8.30 0.48
CA VAL A 149 0.12 9.55 1.10
C VAL A 149 0.87 9.70 2.42
N ASP A 150 1.79 10.66 2.45
CA ASP A 150 2.46 11.06 3.69
C ASP A 150 1.50 11.95 4.49
N LYS A 151 1.37 11.63 5.79
CA LYS A 151 0.60 12.45 6.75
C LYS A 151 1.55 13.27 7.59
#